data_0b4f2a80cc3217f83abc0016c24496e6
#
_entry.id   0b4f2a80cc3217f83abc0016c24496e6
#
_cell.length_a   1.000
_cell.length_b   1.000
_cell.length_c   1.000
_cell.angle_alpha   90.00
_cell.angle_beta   90.00
_cell.angle_gamma   90.00
#
_symmetry.space_group_name_H-M   'P 1'
#
loop_
_entity.id
_entity.type
_entity.pdbx_description
1 polymer ?
#
loop_
_entity_poly.entity_id
_entity_poly.type
_entity_poly.pdbx_seq_one_letter_code
_entity_poly.pdbx_strand_id
1 'polypeptide(L)'
;EPDTTIEDFLDYHFKNRPDPDYVQMGKHAILFGEAMRGETKEEQLEELNAYLKDWYHEMVGMSDLEYQTHLDPEQNGFCGYWAFEAAAIAYLDDLDDTELRQYPYYPKDMVDWAREQKLKHEQDQDRSGNLPLLLNAGTPAPFSGRYGTDNFIGHEIQINQGELLPAGQVSAKRDENGNPIFREDTVWRLLKREDKGKVRFSEKEVKELQK
;
A
#
# COMPACT_ATOMS: atom_id res chain seq x y z
N GLU A 1 8.20 22.03 3.41
CA GLU A 1 9.21 21.11 2.89
C GLU A 1 8.59 19.71 2.84
N PRO A 2 8.74 18.93 1.76
CA PRO A 2 8.18 17.58 1.70
C PRO A 2 8.84 16.69 2.78
N ASP A 3 8.04 15.85 3.40
CA ASP A 3 8.49 14.90 4.44
C ASP A 3 8.62 13.51 3.82
N THR A 4 9.77 12.85 4.01
CA THR A 4 10.10 11.53 3.45
C THR A 4 9.01 10.50 3.75
N THR A 5 8.55 10.44 5.00
CA THR A 5 7.59 9.42 5.43
C THR A 5 6.21 9.61 4.80
N ILE A 6 5.78 10.87 4.67
CA ILE A 6 4.53 11.20 3.99
C ILE A 6 4.64 10.87 2.50
N GLU A 7 5.77 11.18 1.87
CA GLU A 7 5.98 10.87 0.46
C GLU A 7 6.04 9.35 0.21
N ASP A 8 6.64 8.57 1.10
CA ASP A 8 6.65 7.11 1.04
C ASP A 8 5.22 6.53 1.11
N PHE A 9 4.35 7.04 2.00
CA PHE A 9 2.95 6.63 2.03
C PHE A 9 2.19 7.04 0.76
N LEU A 10 2.47 8.22 0.23
CA LEU A 10 1.84 8.68 -1.00
C LEU A 10 2.28 7.87 -2.22
N ASP A 11 3.49 7.29 -2.21
CA ASP A 11 4.02 6.49 -3.33
C ASP A 11 3.23 5.18 -3.54
N TYR A 12 2.51 4.68 -2.54
CA TYR A 12 1.57 3.57 -2.73
C TYR A 12 0.45 3.90 -3.74
N HIS A 13 0.11 5.17 -3.91
CA HIS A 13 -1.01 5.60 -4.77
C HIS A 13 -0.61 6.52 -5.92
N PHE A 14 0.48 7.28 -5.77
CA PHE A 14 0.88 8.31 -6.71
C PHE A 14 2.32 8.10 -7.17
N LYS A 15 2.50 8.01 -8.49
CA LYS A 15 3.84 7.84 -9.08
C LYS A 15 4.63 9.16 -9.05
N ASN A 16 5.96 9.00 -9.11
CA ASN A 16 6.91 10.11 -9.21
C ASN A 16 6.83 11.10 -8.03
N ARG A 17 6.60 10.58 -6.84
CA ARG A 17 6.70 11.39 -5.63
C ARG A 17 8.15 11.82 -5.40
N PRO A 18 8.38 13.01 -4.79
CA PRO A 18 9.73 13.41 -4.38
C PRO A 18 10.30 12.42 -3.36
N ASP A 19 11.61 12.29 -3.34
CA ASP A 19 12.35 11.49 -2.37
C ASP A 19 13.24 12.43 -1.52
N PRO A 20 12.66 13.16 -0.56
CA PRO A 20 13.38 14.12 0.26
C PRO A 20 14.16 13.44 1.39
N ASP A 21 15.23 14.07 1.85
CA ASP A 21 16.01 13.62 3.00
C ASP A 21 15.52 14.20 4.34
N TYR A 22 14.24 14.60 4.41
CA TYR A 22 13.69 15.28 5.58
C TYR A 22 12.58 14.47 6.24
N VAL A 23 12.73 14.20 7.55
CA VAL A 23 11.72 13.52 8.38
C VAL A 23 11.32 14.44 9.54
N GLN A 24 10.07 14.86 9.59
CA GLN A 24 9.55 15.79 10.59
C GLN A 24 9.38 15.15 11.97
N MET A 25 8.95 13.90 12.03
CA MET A 25 8.58 13.23 13.28
C MET A 25 9.75 12.51 13.98
N GLY A 26 11.00 12.78 13.58
CA GLY A 26 12.19 12.26 14.24
C GLY A 26 12.32 10.73 14.18
N LYS A 27 12.96 10.14 15.22
CA LYS A 27 13.26 8.70 15.28
C LYS A 27 12.03 7.80 15.06
N HIS A 28 10.88 8.21 15.54
CA HIS A 28 9.64 7.45 15.41
C HIS A 28 9.20 7.27 13.95
N ALA A 29 9.20 8.35 13.18
CA ALA A 29 8.88 8.28 11.76
C ALA A 29 9.94 7.53 10.95
N ILE A 30 11.22 7.58 11.38
CA ILE A 30 12.29 6.83 10.73
C ILE A 30 12.00 5.32 10.77
N LEU A 31 11.62 4.75 11.93
CA LEU A 31 11.39 3.32 12.06
C LEU A 31 10.26 2.81 11.16
N PHE A 32 9.14 3.51 11.05
CA PHE A 32 8.10 3.04 10.14
C PHE A 32 8.40 3.39 8.67
N GLY A 33 9.21 4.43 8.40
CA GLY A 33 9.78 4.69 7.09
C GLY A 33 10.70 3.55 6.64
N GLU A 34 11.58 3.06 7.50
CA GLU A 34 12.43 1.90 7.21
C GLU A 34 11.57 0.65 6.94
N ALA A 35 10.47 0.45 7.69
CA ALA A 35 9.55 -0.65 7.42
C ALA A 35 8.94 -0.57 6.00
N MET A 36 8.54 0.61 5.53
CA MET A 36 8.05 0.78 4.15
C MET A 36 9.13 0.49 3.09
N ARG A 37 10.40 0.70 3.43
CA ARG A 37 11.55 0.52 2.55
C ARG A 37 12.24 -0.84 2.69
N GLY A 38 11.81 -1.69 3.62
CA GLY A 38 12.35 -3.03 3.84
C GLY A 38 12.38 -3.86 2.54
N GLU A 39 13.51 -4.57 2.28
CA GLU A 39 13.66 -5.35 1.04
C GLU A 39 12.87 -6.64 1.04
N THR A 40 12.60 -7.15 2.23
CA THR A 40 11.85 -8.37 2.46
C THR A 40 10.72 -8.11 3.45
N LYS A 41 9.71 -8.97 3.44
CA LYS A 41 8.63 -8.91 4.43
C LYS A 41 9.14 -9.13 5.86
N GLU A 42 10.18 -9.90 6.00
CA GLU A 42 10.85 -10.17 7.27
C GLU A 42 11.50 -8.91 7.84
N GLU A 43 12.24 -8.16 7.01
CA GLU A 43 12.81 -6.86 7.40
C GLU A 43 11.73 -5.85 7.75
N GLN A 44 10.67 -5.75 6.94
CA GLN A 44 9.54 -4.87 7.22
C GLN A 44 8.89 -5.17 8.58
N LEU A 45 8.70 -6.48 8.91
CA LEU A 45 8.15 -6.90 10.19
C LEU A 45 9.10 -6.63 11.36
N GLU A 46 10.42 -6.77 11.18
CA GLU A 46 11.41 -6.45 12.19
C GLU A 46 11.35 -4.95 12.57
N GLU A 47 11.32 -4.08 11.57
CA GLU A 47 11.21 -2.63 11.76
C GLU A 47 9.85 -2.23 12.39
N LEU A 48 8.75 -2.85 11.98
CA LEU A 48 7.44 -2.62 12.59
C LEU A 48 7.39 -3.11 14.05
N ASN A 49 8.05 -4.22 14.38
CA ASN A 49 8.17 -4.68 15.74
C ASN A 49 8.98 -3.70 16.59
N ALA A 50 10.13 -3.21 16.10
CA ALA A 50 10.93 -2.20 16.76
C ALA A 50 10.14 -0.91 16.99
N TYR A 51 9.40 -0.46 15.98
CA TYR A 51 8.51 0.69 16.04
C TYR A 51 7.43 0.55 17.11
N LEU A 52 6.67 -0.55 17.11
CA LEU A 52 5.58 -0.78 18.04
C LEU A 52 6.04 -0.97 19.49
N LYS A 53 7.24 -1.52 19.69
CA LYS A 53 7.80 -1.73 21.02
C LYS A 53 7.99 -0.44 21.79
N ASP A 54 8.46 0.59 21.13
CA ASP A 54 8.74 1.89 21.75
C ASP A 54 7.66 2.94 21.47
N TRP A 55 6.66 2.60 20.65
CA TRP A 55 5.65 3.52 20.12
C TRP A 55 5.03 4.43 21.16
N TYR A 56 4.50 3.89 22.25
CA TYR A 56 3.82 4.68 23.28
C TYR A 56 4.78 5.64 23.98
N HIS A 57 5.99 5.21 24.28
CA HIS A 57 6.98 6.04 24.97
C HIS A 57 7.46 7.21 24.10
N GLU A 58 7.67 6.95 22.82
CA GLU A 58 8.06 7.99 21.87
C GLU A 58 6.93 9.01 21.65
N MET A 59 5.67 8.55 21.61
CA MET A 59 4.50 9.43 21.47
C MET A 59 4.26 10.30 22.71
N VAL A 60 4.51 9.79 23.91
CA VAL A 60 4.45 10.58 25.16
C VAL A 60 5.45 11.74 25.16
N GLY A 61 6.59 11.57 24.48
CA GLY A 61 7.61 12.62 24.32
C GLY A 61 7.20 13.76 23.38
N MET A 62 6.17 13.59 22.58
CA MET A 62 5.61 14.63 21.70
C MET A 62 4.68 15.54 22.50
N SER A 63 5.19 16.71 22.91
CA SER A 63 4.57 17.62 23.89
C SER A 63 3.18 18.15 23.53
N ASP A 64 2.77 18.06 22.27
CA ASP A 64 1.52 18.63 21.78
C ASP A 64 0.40 17.58 21.63
N LEU A 65 0.71 16.31 21.87
CA LEU A 65 -0.28 15.24 21.84
C LEU A 65 -0.68 14.87 23.26
N GLU A 66 -1.96 14.84 23.53
CA GLU A 66 -2.54 14.54 24.85
C GLU A 66 -2.39 13.06 25.24
N TYR A 67 -1.17 12.51 25.07
CA TYR A 67 -0.82 11.19 25.58
C TYR A 67 -0.82 11.21 27.11
N GLN A 68 -1.19 10.11 27.74
CA GLN A 68 -1.47 9.97 29.17
C GLN A 68 -2.85 10.48 29.63
N THR A 69 -3.69 10.91 28.71
CA THR A 69 -5.06 11.33 29.04
C THR A 69 -5.90 10.23 29.70
N HIS A 70 -5.56 8.96 29.44
CA HIS A 70 -6.17 7.80 30.10
C HIS A 70 -5.90 7.74 31.62
N LEU A 71 -4.92 8.47 32.13
CA LEU A 71 -4.59 8.56 33.56
C LEU A 71 -5.42 9.60 34.31
N ASP A 72 -6.12 10.46 33.57
CA ASP A 72 -7.00 11.46 34.16
C ASP A 72 -8.39 10.86 34.41
N PRO A 73 -8.80 10.67 35.70
CA PRO A 73 -10.10 10.07 36.00
C PRO A 73 -11.29 10.92 35.59
N GLU A 74 -11.09 12.22 35.32
CA GLU A 74 -12.14 13.15 34.87
C GLU A 74 -12.26 13.25 33.36
N GLN A 75 -11.43 12.50 32.61
CA GLN A 75 -11.43 12.54 31.16
C GLN A 75 -12.60 11.82 30.54
N ASN A 76 -13.51 12.58 30.00
CA ASN A 76 -14.69 12.09 29.29
C ASN A 76 -14.45 11.88 27.77
N GLY A 77 -13.23 12.00 27.28
CA GLY A 77 -12.91 12.00 25.85
C GLY A 77 -11.85 11.00 25.40
N PHE A 78 -11.34 10.13 26.30
CA PHE A 78 -10.34 9.14 25.93
C PHE A 78 -10.93 8.07 25.01
N CYS A 79 -10.40 7.95 23.79
CA CYS A 79 -10.84 6.99 22.79
C CYS A 79 -9.80 5.91 22.41
N GLY A 80 -8.67 5.88 23.12
CA GLY A 80 -7.58 4.92 22.88
C GLY A 80 -6.39 5.52 22.15
N TYR A 81 -5.32 4.72 22.08
CA TYR A 81 -4.09 5.01 21.34
C TYR A 81 -3.91 3.95 20.27
N TRP A 82 -3.61 4.38 19.02
CA TRP A 82 -3.57 3.48 17.89
C TRP A 82 -2.41 3.81 16.96
N ALA A 83 -1.56 2.84 16.71
CA ALA A 83 -0.49 2.90 15.71
C ALA A 83 -1.08 2.56 14.32
N PHE A 84 -1.86 3.49 13.76
CA PHE A 84 -2.54 3.29 12.47
C PHE A 84 -1.58 3.08 11.32
N GLU A 85 -0.43 3.73 11.35
CA GLU A 85 0.62 3.65 10.36
C GLU A 85 1.21 2.23 10.26
N ALA A 86 1.46 1.57 11.40
CA ALA A 86 1.92 0.17 11.40
C ALA A 86 0.87 -0.78 10.80
N ALA A 87 -0.40 -0.55 11.13
CA ALA A 87 -1.51 -1.32 10.56
C ALA A 87 -1.67 -1.07 9.06
N ALA A 88 -1.48 0.18 8.62
CA ALA A 88 -1.53 0.54 7.22
C ALA A 88 -0.45 -0.18 6.42
N ILE A 89 0.81 -0.17 6.87
CA ILE A 89 1.91 -0.87 6.21
C ILE A 89 1.64 -2.38 6.17
N ALA A 90 1.25 -2.98 7.31
CA ALA A 90 0.95 -4.41 7.37
C ALA A 90 -0.19 -4.83 6.40
N TYR A 91 -1.19 -3.98 6.21
CA TYR A 91 -2.27 -4.20 5.25
C TYR A 91 -1.82 -3.98 3.80
N LEU A 92 -1.11 -2.87 3.53
CA LEU A 92 -0.72 -2.46 2.19
C LEU A 92 0.29 -3.43 1.57
N ASP A 93 1.25 -3.92 2.35
CA ASP A 93 2.29 -4.85 1.90
C ASP A 93 1.93 -6.32 2.13
N ASP A 94 0.69 -6.58 2.60
CA ASP A 94 0.19 -7.93 2.86
C ASP A 94 1.14 -8.74 3.75
N LEU A 95 1.55 -8.13 4.89
CA LEU A 95 2.43 -8.75 5.86
C LEU A 95 1.66 -9.74 6.77
N ASP A 96 2.33 -10.80 7.21
CA ASP A 96 1.82 -11.63 8.32
C ASP A 96 1.99 -10.87 9.64
N ASP A 97 0.95 -10.19 10.08
CA ASP A 97 0.96 -9.34 11.26
C ASP A 97 0.77 -10.09 12.59
N THR A 98 0.94 -11.43 12.60
CA THR A 98 0.71 -12.28 13.79
C THR A 98 1.52 -11.80 14.98
N GLU A 99 2.79 -11.46 14.79
CA GLU A 99 3.67 -10.97 15.85
C GLU A 99 3.35 -9.54 16.29
N LEU A 100 2.82 -8.70 15.39
CA LEU A 100 2.44 -7.31 15.71
C LEU A 100 1.21 -7.25 16.63
N ARG A 101 0.37 -8.27 16.62
CA ARG A 101 -0.89 -8.35 17.38
C ARG A 101 -0.72 -8.40 18.88
N GLN A 102 0.49 -8.68 19.38
CA GLN A 102 0.79 -8.63 20.80
C GLN A 102 0.83 -7.22 21.37
N TYR A 103 1.05 -6.22 20.54
CA TYR A 103 1.13 -4.82 20.98
C TYR A 103 -0.28 -4.24 21.20
N PRO A 104 -0.54 -3.64 22.38
CA PRO A 104 -1.88 -3.14 22.73
C PRO A 104 -2.35 -1.98 21.85
N TYR A 105 -1.43 -1.28 21.22
CA TYR A 105 -1.69 -0.13 20.34
C TYR A 105 -1.85 -0.52 18.88
N TYR A 106 -1.58 -1.76 18.52
CA TYR A 106 -1.75 -2.24 17.16
C TYR A 106 -3.24 -2.50 16.88
N PRO A 107 -3.86 -1.81 15.90
CA PRO A 107 -5.29 -1.89 15.65
C PRO A 107 -5.65 -3.13 14.79
N LYS A 108 -5.39 -4.31 15.32
CA LYS A 108 -5.61 -5.61 14.64
C LYS A 108 -7.01 -5.78 14.06
N ASP A 109 -8.04 -5.30 14.79
CA ASP A 109 -9.43 -5.45 14.35
C ASP A 109 -9.71 -4.61 13.09
N MET A 110 -9.02 -3.46 12.91
CA MET A 110 -9.08 -2.68 11.68
C MET A 110 -8.44 -3.41 10.51
N VAL A 111 -7.28 -4.04 10.73
CA VAL A 111 -6.58 -4.83 9.71
C VAL A 111 -7.46 -6.01 9.28
N ASP A 112 -8.03 -6.74 10.24
CA ASP A 112 -8.93 -7.86 9.97
C ASP A 112 -10.16 -7.41 9.17
N TRP A 113 -10.79 -6.31 9.57
CA TRP A 113 -11.92 -5.74 8.84
C TRP A 113 -11.53 -5.33 7.42
N ALA A 114 -10.40 -4.65 7.24
CA ALA A 114 -9.93 -4.20 5.92
C ALA A 114 -9.65 -5.40 4.99
N ARG A 115 -8.99 -6.45 5.50
CA ARG A 115 -8.75 -7.69 4.77
C ARG A 115 -10.07 -8.40 4.40
N GLU A 116 -11.02 -8.44 5.33
CA GLU A 116 -12.35 -9.01 5.07
C GLU A 116 -13.10 -8.23 3.97
N GLN A 117 -13.04 -6.89 3.98
CA GLN A 117 -13.66 -6.09 2.92
C GLN A 117 -13.01 -6.34 1.55
N LYS A 118 -11.68 -6.46 1.51
CA LYS A 118 -10.94 -6.81 0.29
C LYS A 118 -11.40 -8.16 -0.26
N LEU A 119 -11.45 -9.20 0.59
CA LEU A 119 -11.93 -10.53 0.20
C LEU A 119 -13.38 -10.54 -0.27
N LYS A 120 -14.27 -9.82 0.41
CA LYS A 120 -15.68 -9.69 -0.02
C LYS A 120 -15.77 -9.03 -1.40
N HIS A 121 -15.03 -7.96 -1.60
CA HIS A 121 -15.01 -7.26 -2.88
C HIS A 121 -14.51 -8.17 -4.02
N GLU A 122 -13.46 -8.95 -3.78
CA GLU A 122 -12.93 -9.93 -4.73
C GLU A 122 -13.97 -11.03 -5.05
N GLN A 123 -14.63 -11.59 -4.01
CA GLN A 123 -15.66 -12.61 -4.19
C GLN A 123 -16.90 -12.10 -4.94
N ASP A 124 -17.35 -10.89 -4.68
CA ASP A 124 -18.46 -10.28 -5.40
C ASP A 124 -18.09 -10.00 -6.85
N GLN A 125 -16.83 -9.73 -7.11
CA GLN A 125 -16.30 -9.62 -8.46
C GLN A 125 -16.30 -10.98 -9.19
N ASP A 126 -15.92 -12.07 -8.52
CA ASP A 126 -15.91 -13.43 -9.10
C ASP A 126 -17.31 -13.97 -9.35
N ARG A 127 -18.28 -13.70 -8.47
CA ARG A 127 -19.68 -14.14 -8.62
C ARG A 127 -20.38 -13.59 -9.87
N SER A 128 -19.87 -12.51 -10.46
CA SER A 128 -20.42 -11.94 -11.69
C SER A 128 -20.16 -12.79 -12.94
N GLY A 129 -19.38 -13.87 -12.82
CA GLY A 129 -19.02 -14.76 -13.94
C GLY A 129 -18.16 -14.11 -15.02
N ASN A 130 -17.65 -12.91 -14.75
CA ASN A 130 -16.79 -12.14 -15.63
C ASN A 130 -15.41 -11.98 -15.01
N LEU A 131 -14.38 -12.43 -15.74
CA LEU A 131 -12.99 -12.37 -15.32
C LEU A 131 -12.39 -10.97 -15.55
N PRO A 132 -11.49 -10.51 -14.66
CA PRO A 132 -10.69 -9.33 -14.93
C PRO A 132 -9.75 -9.61 -16.11
N LEU A 133 -9.47 -8.59 -16.92
CA LEU A 133 -8.43 -8.67 -17.93
C LEU A 133 -7.09 -8.37 -17.29
N LEU A 134 -6.25 -9.42 -17.17
CA LEU A 134 -4.89 -9.34 -16.64
C LEU A 134 -3.90 -9.47 -17.80
N LEU A 135 -2.94 -8.55 -17.88
CA LEU A 135 -1.96 -8.44 -18.95
C LEU A 135 -0.57 -8.22 -18.37
N ASN A 136 0.42 -8.90 -18.88
CA ASN A 136 1.80 -8.71 -18.44
C ASN A 136 2.40 -7.40 -18.98
N ALA A 137 3.37 -6.84 -18.27
CA ALA A 137 4.21 -5.78 -18.79
C ALA A 137 4.81 -6.20 -20.15
N GLY A 138 4.97 -5.24 -21.06
CA GLY A 138 5.40 -5.49 -22.44
C GLY A 138 4.29 -5.95 -23.38
N THR A 139 3.07 -6.22 -22.90
CA THR A 139 1.92 -6.53 -23.75
C THR A 139 1.28 -5.23 -24.26
N PRO A 140 0.86 -5.15 -25.54
CA PRO A 140 0.09 -4.01 -26.02
C PRO A 140 -1.27 -3.91 -25.31
N ALA A 141 -1.64 -2.72 -24.85
CA ALA A 141 -2.93 -2.49 -24.23
C ALA A 141 -4.07 -2.68 -25.27
N PRO A 142 -5.03 -3.58 -25.05
CA PRO A 142 -6.11 -3.83 -26.01
C PRO A 142 -7.15 -2.70 -26.04
N PHE A 143 -7.16 -1.84 -25.04
CA PHE A 143 -8.09 -0.71 -24.93
C PHE A 143 -7.37 0.52 -24.38
N SER A 144 -7.75 1.71 -24.83
CA SER A 144 -7.41 2.96 -24.13
C SER A 144 -8.14 3.02 -22.82
N GLY A 145 -7.41 3.32 -21.71
CA GLY A 145 -8.03 3.33 -20.41
C GLY A 145 -7.05 3.34 -19.25
N ARG A 146 -7.60 3.14 -18.06
CA ARG A 146 -6.85 3.09 -16.82
C ARG A 146 -6.59 1.64 -16.43
N TYR A 147 -5.34 1.34 -16.16
CA TYR A 147 -4.85 0.04 -15.72
C TYR A 147 -4.20 0.19 -14.34
N GLY A 148 -4.45 -0.76 -13.46
CA GLY A 148 -3.82 -0.86 -12.14
C GLY A 148 -3.03 -2.15 -12.01
N THR A 149 -2.12 -2.21 -11.06
CA THR A 149 -1.39 -3.43 -10.72
C THR A 149 -1.57 -3.79 -9.26
N ASP A 150 -1.79 -5.09 -9.00
CA ASP A 150 -1.91 -5.62 -7.64
C ASP A 150 -0.53 -5.88 -7.00
N ASN A 151 0.54 -5.92 -7.80
CA ASN A 151 1.90 -6.13 -7.32
C ASN A 151 2.46 -4.89 -6.61
N PHE A 152 1.83 -3.72 -6.82
CA PHE A 152 2.16 -2.44 -6.19
C PHE A 152 0.85 -1.74 -5.89
N ILE A 153 0.47 -1.67 -4.63
CA ILE A 153 -0.79 -1.09 -4.20
C ILE A 153 -0.85 0.37 -4.64
N GLY A 154 -1.91 0.69 -5.38
CA GLY A 154 -2.22 2.05 -5.81
C GLY A 154 -1.55 2.52 -7.09
N HIS A 155 -0.77 1.70 -7.80
CA HIS A 155 -0.21 2.12 -9.07
C HIS A 155 -1.25 1.95 -10.19
N GLU A 156 -1.76 3.07 -10.66
CA GLU A 156 -2.64 3.16 -11.82
C GLU A 156 -1.96 3.96 -12.92
N ILE A 157 -2.12 3.52 -14.15
CA ILE A 157 -1.64 4.23 -15.33
C ILE A 157 -2.77 4.48 -16.30
N GLN A 158 -2.72 5.60 -16.99
CA GLN A 158 -3.52 5.86 -18.18
C GLN A 158 -2.67 5.48 -19.40
N ILE A 159 -3.21 4.64 -20.27
CA ILE A 159 -2.49 4.15 -21.46
C ILE A 159 -3.44 4.11 -22.66
N ASN A 160 -2.91 4.34 -23.85
CA ASN A 160 -3.69 4.27 -25.08
C ASN A 160 -3.66 2.86 -25.67
N GLN A 161 -4.70 2.53 -26.44
CA GLN A 161 -4.76 1.26 -27.15
C GLN A 161 -3.53 1.08 -28.06
N GLY A 162 -2.90 -0.09 -27.97
CA GLY A 162 -1.71 -0.45 -28.72
C GLY A 162 -0.38 -0.02 -28.09
N GLU A 163 -0.38 0.84 -27.08
CA GLU A 163 0.82 1.14 -26.31
C GLU A 163 1.21 -0.04 -25.42
N LEU A 164 2.51 -0.24 -25.21
CA LEU A 164 3.00 -1.32 -24.36
C LEU A 164 2.81 -0.99 -22.89
N LEU A 165 2.24 -1.92 -22.14
CA LEU A 165 2.13 -1.83 -20.67
C LEU A 165 3.54 -1.80 -20.07
N PRO A 166 3.89 -0.79 -19.26
CA PRO A 166 5.25 -0.64 -18.74
C PRO A 166 5.56 -1.69 -17.66
N ALA A 167 6.85 -1.88 -17.38
CA ALA A 167 7.27 -2.51 -16.15
C ALA A 167 6.84 -1.63 -14.95
N GLY A 168 6.32 -2.25 -13.90
CA GLY A 168 5.91 -1.54 -12.69
C GLY A 168 7.13 -1.09 -11.88
N GLN A 169 7.10 0.11 -11.37
CA GLN A 169 8.12 0.58 -10.43
C GLN A 169 7.89 -0.10 -9.07
N VAL A 170 8.93 -0.70 -8.51
CA VAL A 170 8.93 -1.16 -7.12
C VAL A 170 8.93 0.08 -6.24
N SER A 171 7.98 0.21 -5.31
CA SER A 171 7.75 1.38 -4.44
C SER A 171 9.01 2.25 -4.21
N ALA A 172 9.08 3.19 -3.34
CA ALA A 172 10.18 4.16 -3.14
C ALA A 172 11.65 3.64 -3.25
N LYS A 173 11.86 2.35 -3.53
CA LYS A 173 13.21 1.77 -3.68
C LYS A 173 13.92 2.28 -4.89
N ARG A 174 15.22 2.59 -4.65
CA ARG A 174 16.14 2.99 -5.70
C ARG A 174 17.33 2.03 -5.73
N ASP A 175 17.94 1.88 -6.90
CA ASP A 175 19.19 1.13 -7.03
C ASP A 175 20.35 1.89 -6.38
N GLU A 176 21.52 1.29 -6.35
CA GLU A 176 22.77 1.88 -5.82
C GLU A 176 23.15 3.23 -6.47
N ASN A 177 22.56 3.56 -7.62
CA ASN A 177 22.77 4.79 -8.37
C ASN A 177 21.63 5.80 -8.22
N GLY A 178 20.63 5.50 -7.36
CA GLY A 178 19.46 6.35 -7.14
C GLY A 178 18.38 6.24 -8.21
N ASN A 179 18.40 5.25 -9.10
CA ASN A 179 17.39 5.07 -10.13
C ASN A 179 16.22 4.21 -9.62
N PRO A 180 14.99 4.47 -10.07
CA PRO A 180 13.85 3.62 -9.76
C PRO A 180 14.07 2.17 -10.18
N ILE A 181 13.69 1.22 -9.34
CA ILE A 181 13.72 -0.21 -9.64
C ILE A 181 12.41 -0.59 -10.30
N PHE A 182 12.48 -1.30 -11.44
CA PHE A 182 11.30 -1.78 -12.18
C PHE A 182 11.24 -3.30 -12.20
N ARG A 183 10.01 -3.84 -12.23
CA ARG A 183 9.75 -5.28 -12.33
C ARG A 183 9.11 -5.63 -13.66
N GLU A 184 9.78 -6.47 -14.44
CA GLU A 184 9.28 -6.95 -15.73
C GLU A 184 8.12 -7.94 -15.60
N ASP A 185 7.99 -8.62 -14.46
CA ASP A 185 6.89 -9.55 -14.14
C ASP A 185 5.61 -8.85 -13.65
N THR A 186 5.50 -7.54 -13.85
CA THR A 186 4.32 -6.76 -13.49
C THR A 186 3.10 -7.22 -14.27
N VAL A 187 2.02 -7.47 -13.55
CA VAL A 187 0.70 -7.80 -14.12
C VAL A 187 -0.22 -6.60 -13.98
N TRP A 188 -0.79 -6.16 -15.08
CA TRP A 188 -1.72 -5.05 -15.15
C TRP A 188 -3.16 -5.55 -15.28
N ARG A 189 -4.07 -4.93 -14.55
CA ARG A 189 -5.51 -5.16 -14.61
C ARG A 189 -6.20 -3.96 -15.24
N LEU A 190 -7.05 -4.18 -16.24
CA LEU A 190 -7.90 -3.13 -16.79
C LEU A 190 -8.95 -2.71 -15.77
N LEU A 191 -8.90 -1.45 -15.33
CA LEU A 191 -9.81 -0.88 -14.34
C LEU A 191 -10.96 -0.08 -14.96
N LYS A 192 -10.65 0.68 -16.02
CA LYS A 192 -11.63 1.55 -16.69
C LYS A 192 -11.24 1.75 -18.16
N ARG A 193 -12.22 1.73 -19.05
CA ARG A 193 -12.04 2.06 -20.47
C ARG A 193 -12.50 3.49 -20.77
N GLU A 194 -11.83 4.15 -21.69
CA GLU A 194 -12.26 5.48 -22.16
C GLU A 194 -13.58 5.44 -22.92
N ASP A 195 -13.79 4.40 -23.72
CA ASP A 195 -15.04 4.18 -24.47
C ASP A 195 -16.22 3.73 -23.59
N LYS A 196 -16.04 3.73 -22.25
CA LYS A 196 -17.03 3.27 -21.26
C LYS A 196 -17.49 1.82 -21.44
N GLY A 197 -16.75 1.01 -22.22
CA GLY A 197 -17.00 -0.41 -22.42
C GLY A 197 -16.75 -1.25 -21.15
N LYS A 198 -17.12 -2.52 -21.22
CA LYS A 198 -16.91 -3.46 -20.11
C LYS A 198 -15.41 -3.67 -19.82
N VAL A 199 -15.09 -3.86 -18.55
CA VAL A 199 -13.72 -4.13 -18.07
C VAL A 199 -13.54 -5.58 -17.58
N ARG A 200 -14.62 -6.36 -17.61
CA ARG A 200 -14.66 -7.77 -17.24
C ARG A 200 -15.16 -8.60 -18.42
N PHE A 201 -14.59 -9.76 -18.59
CA PHE A 201 -14.73 -10.54 -19.82
C PHE A 201 -14.99 -12.01 -19.49
N SER A 202 -15.65 -12.71 -20.39
CA SER A 202 -15.73 -14.17 -20.31
C SER A 202 -14.36 -14.80 -20.51
N GLU A 203 -14.16 -16.02 -20.06
CA GLU A 203 -12.91 -16.76 -20.22
C GLU A 203 -12.44 -16.82 -21.68
N LYS A 204 -13.38 -16.96 -22.63
CA LYS A 204 -13.09 -16.96 -24.06
C LYS A 204 -12.53 -15.61 -24.53
N GLU A 205 -13.17 -14.52 -24.12
CA GLU A 205 -12.74 -13.16 -24.48
C GLU A 205 -11.37 -12.82 -23.87
N VAL A 206 -11.12 -13.22 -22.60
CA VAL A 206 -9.80 -13.03 -21.96
C VAL A 206 -8.72 -13.73 -22.76
N LYS A 207 -8.92 -15.00 -23.16
CA LYS A 207 -7.97 -15.75 -23.99
C LYS A 207 -7.73 -15.14 -25.37
N GLU A 208 -8.72 -14.45 -25.92
CA GLU A 208 -8.58 -13.73 -27.20
C GLU A 208 -7.80 -12.41 -27.04
N LEU A 209 -8.01 -11.70 -25.95
CA LEU A 209 -7.36 -10.41 -25.66
C LEU A 209 -5.91 -10.55 -25.14
N GLN A 210 -5.52 -11.75 -24.72
CA GLN A 210 -4.16 -12.06 -24.24
C GLN A 210 -3.24 -12.61 -25.34
N LYS A 211 -3.72 -12.76 -26.56
CA LYS A 211 -2.93 -13.20 -27.73
C LYS A 211 -2.21 -12.04 -28.39
#